data_b629828a6fdf8df1a07e952506eae89a
#
_entry.id   b629828a6fdf8df1a07e952506eae89a
#
_cell.length_a   1.000
_cell.length_b   1.000
_cell.length_c   1.000
_cell.angle_alpha   90.00
_cell.angle_beta   90.00
_cell.angle_gamma   90.00
#
_symmetry.space_group_name_H-M   'P 1'
#
loop_
_entity.id
_entity.type
_entity.pdbx_description
1 polymer ?
#
loop_
_entity_poly.entity_id
_entity_poly.type
_entity_poly.pdbx_seq_one_letter_code
_entity_poly.pdbx_strand_id
1 'polypeptide(L)'
;QKLAESTSNRILVKLDQIPEDLQHAIVAVEDERFYRHHGIDIQGIARAAVIGITSGDFSEGASTITQQLLRNQVIWKGNGSSVYEKITRKIQEQYLAVQLEQKLDKEQILEYYLNTINLGQNAIGVQNASMRYFNKDISQLSISEAAVLAGTQQNPTDDNPITNPENNSEQRKKVLKAMLDQNYISEEDYEDALGDDVYTRVQTTNQKKSNDSESGNSYYVDAVIDNVFEDLKEKLGYTETQAYNALYRDGLRIYSCQDEELQSICDKVIGNDANYPTGTPSYLTYHLAVEGPDGTVTEYTELDLQQFYIQSGKEITLYFDNEQKAKHMIAKFRKAMRRENKIGKKQPESYRVIFGILIGTI
;
A
#
# COMPACT_ATOMS: atom_id res chain seq x y z
N GLN A 1 -18.62 -8.34 -4.80
CA GLN A 1 -17.45 -9.19 -4.52
C GLN A 1 -16.18 -8.49 -5.02
N LYS A 2 -15.13 -8.49 -4.21
CA LYS A 2 -13.82 -7.96 -4.62
C LYS A 2 -13.09 -9.07 -5.38
N LEU A 3 -12.91 -8.88 -6.68
CA LEU A 3 -12.36 -9.93 -7.56
C LEU A 3 -10.84 -9.97 -7.53
N ALA A 4 -10.17 -8.84 -7.30
CA ALA A 4 -8.72 -8.77 -7.14
C ALA A 4 -8.35 -7.64 -6.19
N GLU A 5 -7.25 -7.80 -5.48
CA GLU A 5 -6.63 -6.76 -4.68
C GLU A 5 -5.30 -6.38 -5.33
N SER A 6 -5.31 -5.29 -6.09
CA SER A 6 -4.06 -4.71 -6.55
C SER A 6 -3.33 -4.06 -5.37
N THR A 7 -2.01 -4.14 -5.38
CA THR A 7 -1.14 -3.56 -4.34
C THR A 7 -1.20 -2.03 -4.27
N SER A 8 -1.99 -1.36 -5.11
CA SER A 8 -2.13 0.10 -5.16
C SER A 8 -3.53 0.58 -5.55
N ASN A 9 -4.56 -0.20 -5.29
CA ASN A 9 -5.95 0.15 -5.65
C ASN A 9 -6.43 1.35 -4.84
N ARG A 10 -6.82 2.45 -5.51
CA ARG A 10 -7.49 3.59 -4.88
C ARG A 10 -8.99 3.37 -4.89
N ILE A 11 -9.59 3.29 -3.73
CA ILE A 11 -11.04 3.35 -3.59
C ILE A 11 -11.39 4.78 -3.22
N LEU A 12 -11.94 5.52 -4.16
CA LEU A 12 -12.33 6.92 -3.93
C LEU A 12 -13.62 6.97 -3.11
N VAL A 13 -13.60 7.80 -2.09
CA VAL A 13 -14.76 8.08 -1.23
C VAL A 13 -15.02 9.58 -1.19
N LYS A 14 -16.28 9.95 -1.08
CA LYS A 14 -16.68 11.34 -0.89
C LYS A 14 -16.40 11.77 0.54
N LEU A 15 -16.18 13.07 0.76
CA LEU A 15 -15.87 13.60 2.08
C LEU A 15 -16.96 13.30 3.11
N ASP A 16 -18.23 13.33 2.70
CA ASP A 16 -19.39 13.01 3.54
C ASP A 16 -19.48 11.53 3.94
N GLN A 17 -18.73 10.64 3.29
CA GLN A 17 -18.61 9.22 3.64
C GLN A 17 -17.45 8.96 4.62
N ILE A 18 -16.57 9.94 4.81
CA ILE A 18 -15.41 9.86 5.71
C ILE A 18 -15.84 10.40 7.08
N PRO A 19 -15.70 9.63 8.18
CA PRO A 19 -16.04 10.11 9.50
C PRO A 19 -15.36 11.44 9.84
N GLU A 20 -16.08 12.35 10.48
CA GLU A 20 -15.54 13.65 10.92
C GLU A 20 -14.32 13.46 11.83
N ASP A 21 -14.32 12.43 12.67
CA ASP A 21 -13.20 12.12 13.56
C ASP A 21 -11.91 11.84 12.79
N LEU A 22 -11.97 11.17 11.63
CA LEU A 22 -10.79 10.96 10.81
C LEU A 22 -10.35 12.24 10.10
N GLN A 23 -11.30 13.06 9.62
CA GLN A 23 -10.99 14.36 9.05
C GLN A 23 -10.30 15.25 10.08
N HIS A 24 -10.84 15.31 11.30
CA HIS A 24 -10.28 16.06 12.42
C HIS A 24 -8.93 15.51 12.88
N ALA A 25 -8.76 14.19 12.96
CA ALA A 25 -7.49 13.58 13.34
C ALA A 25 -6.36 13.99 12.39
N ILE A 26 -6.60 13.94 11.08
CA ILE A 26 -5.63 14.38 10.07
C ILE A 26 -5.36 15.87 10.15
N VAL A 27 -6.41 16.71 10.22
CA VAL A 27 -6.26 18.17 10.30
C VAL A 27 -5.51 18.57 11.57
N ALA A 28 -5.84 17.94 12.71
CA ALA A 28 -5.24 18.26 14.00
C ALA A 28 -3.72 18.12 14.03
N VAL A 29 -3.17 17.11 13.33
CA VAL A 29 -1.73 16.84 13.37
C VAL A 29 -0.97 17.37 12.16
N GLU A 30 -1.62 17.48 10.98
CA GLU A 30 -0.95 17.89 9.76
C GLU A 30 -1.06 19.41 9.51
N ASP A 31 -2.20 20.01 9.89
CA ASP A 31 -2.50 21.41 9.54
C ASP A 31 -3.57 22.00 10.46
N GLU A 32 -3.24 22.23 11.72
CA GLU A 32 -4.12 22.75 12.77
C GLU A 32 -5.00 23.94 12.34
N ARG A 33 -4.45 24.79 11.46
CA ARG A 33 -5.12 26.01 10.96
C ARG A 33 -5.65 25.86 9.53
N PHE A 34 -5.85 24.64 9.05
CA PHE A 34 -6.27 24.35 7.68
C PHE A 34 -7.44 25.19 7.21
N TYR A 35 -8.47 25.33 8.03
CA TYR A 35 -9.67 26.11 7.70
C TYR A 35 -9.49 27.64 7.84
N ARG A 36 -8.31 28.13 8.28
CA ARG A 36 -8.07 29.56 8.55
C ARG A 36 -7.11 30.21 7.56
N HIS A 37 -6.19 29.46 6.98
CA HIS A 37 -5.24 30.00 6.01
C HIS A 37 -5.72 29.77 4.56
N HIS A 38 -4.99 30.35 3.59
CA HIS A 38 -5.26 30.23 2.15
C HIS A 38 -4.05 29.63 1.41
N GLY A 39 -3.84 28.34 1.57
CA GLY A 39 -2.78 27.56 0.92
C GLY A 39 -1.43 27.57 1.67
N ILE A 40 -1.13 28.62 2.42
CA ILE A 40 0.10 28.77 3.21
C ILE A 40 -0.26 29.18 4.64
N ASP A 41 0.28 28.47 5.63
CA ASP A 41 0.18 28.84 7.02
C ASP A 41 1.38 29.68 7.47
N ILE A 42 1.28 30.98 7.35
CA ILE A 42 2.35 31.94 7.72
C ILE A 42 2.66 31.86 9.23
N GLN A 43 1.65 31.63 10.08
CA GLN A 43 1.84 31.53 11.54
C GLN A 43 2.59 30.22 11.89
N GLY A 44 2.26 29.11 11.23
CA GLY A 44 2.98 27.85 11.38
C GLY A 44 4.43 27.95 10.93
N ILE A 45 4.70 28.62 9.83
CA ILE A 45 6.08 28.87 9.34
C ILE A 45 6.85 29.71 10.37
N ALA A 46 6.24 30.79 10.88
CA ALA A 46 6.88 31.61 11.90
C ALA A 46 7.16 30.85 13.19
N ARG A 47 6.20 30.02 13.66
CA ARG A 47 6.39 29.15 14.82
C ARG A 47 7.53 28.15 14.63
N ALA A 48 7.53 27.41 13.52
CA ALA A 48 8.58 26.44 13.19
C ALA A 48 9.96 27.09 13.08
N ALA A 49 10.05 28.31 12.54
CA ALA A 49 11.30 29.05 12.48
C ALA A 49 11.82 29.46 13.86
N VAL A 50 10.93 29.90 14.78
CA VAL A 50 11.30 30.24 16.16
C VAL A 50 11.78 29.00 16.91
N ILE A 51 11.06 27.90 16.82
CA ILE A 51 11.43 26.62 17.44
C ILE A 51 12.77 26.13 16.89
N GLY A 52 12.94 26.10 15.57
CA GLY A 52 14.20 25.70 14.94
C GLY A 52 15.40 26.52 15.40
N ILE A 53 15.25 27.84 15.56
CA ILE A 53 16.31 28.72 16.03
C ILE A 53 16.59 28.51 17.53
N THR A 54 15.58 28.26 18.35
CA THR A 54 15.73 28.14 19.81
C THR A 54 16.18 26.75 20.27
N SER A 55 15.70 25.70 19.62
CA SER A 55 16.03 24.29 19.94
C SER A 55 17.19 23.72 19.12
N GLY A 56 17.52 24.34 17.98
CA GLY A 56 18.42 23.77 16.98
C GLY A 56 17.79 22.64 16.15
N ASP A 57 16.51 22.34 16.37
CA ASP A 57 15.75 21.31 15.67
C ASP A 57 14.76 21.91 14.70
N PHE A 58 15.02 21.74 13.39
CA PHE A 58 14.19 22.20 12.28
C PHE A 58 13.26 21.08 11.76
N SER A 59 12.95 20.10 12.59
CA SER A 59 12.09 18.95 12.22
C SER A 59 10.59 19.31 12.22
N GLU A 60 10.20 20.43 12.83
CA GLU A 60 8.80 20.82 12.91
C GLU A 60 8.25 21.15 11.52
N GLY A 61 7.19 20.40 11.11
CA GLY A 61 6.55 20.55 9.82
C GLY A 61 5.66 21.81 9.77
N ALA A 62 5.91 22.68 8.79
CA ALA A 62 5.05 23.85 8.51
C ALA A 62 4.41 23.75 7.12
N SER A 63 4.28 22.55 6.57
CA SER A 63 3.66 22.33 5.26
C SER A 63 2.15 22.09 5.45
N THR A 64 1.34 22.85 4.73
CA THR A 64 -0.12 22.69 4.76
C THR A 64 -0.58 21.43 4.03
N ILE A 65 -1.80 20.95 4.32
CA ILE A 65 -2.48 19.87 3.60
C ILE A 65 -2.50 20.14 2.10
N THR A 66 -2.78 21.40 1.70
CA THR A 66 -2.81 21.83 0.30
C THR A 66 -1.45 21.68 -0.38
N GLN A 67 -0.36 22.06 0.31
CA GLN A 67 1.00 21.88 -0.20
C GLN A 67 1.38 20.40 -0.32
N GLN A 68 0.97 19.57 0.64
CA GLN A 68 1.20 18.13 0.62
C GLN A 68 0.44 17.44 -0.51
N LEU A 69 -0.82 17.84 -0.76
CA LEU A 69 -1.60 17.35 -1.90
C LEU A 69 -0.88 17.62 -3.22
N LEU A 70 -0.43 18.85 -3.44
CA LEU A 70 0.30 19.23 -4.65
C LEU A 70 1.62 18.46 -4.79
N ARG A 71 2.39 18.35 -3.73
CA ARG A 71 3.64 17.59 -3.72
C ARG A 71 3.43 16.13 -4.11
N ASN A 72 2.34 15.54 -3.66
CA ASN A 72 2.07 14.12 -3.88
C ASN A 72 1.48 13.84 -5.27
N GLN A 73 0.77 14.80 -5.89
CA GLN A 73 -0.02 14.56 -7.11
C GLN A 73 0.50 15.32 -8.35
N VAL A 74 1.03 16.52 -8.18
CA VAL A 74 1.31 17.43 -9.29
C VAL A 74 2.81 17.70 -9.47
N ILE A 75 3.52 17.87 -8.37
CA ILE A 75 4.93 18.28 -8.41
C ILE A 75 5.80 17.05 -8.59
N TRP A 76 6.44 16.96 -9.75
CA TRP A 76 7.32 15.84 -10.03
C TRP A 76 8.49 15.78 -9.04
N LYS A 77 8.69 14.62 -8.43
CA LYS A 77 9.84 14.33 -7.57
C LYS A 77 11.06 14.10 -8.46
N GLY A 78 11.68 15.16 -8.95
CA GLY A 78 13.01 15.05 -9.59
C GLY A 78 14.03 14.52 -8.59
N ASN A 79 15.00 13.76 -9.07
CA ASN A 79 16.11 13.19 -8.26
C ASN A 79 17.09 14.26 -7.71
N GLY A 80 16.72 15.53 -7.78
CA GLY A 80 17.56 16.66 -7.36
C GLY A 80 17.80 16.66 -5.85
N SER A 81 19.03 16.43 -5.46
CA SER A 81 19.50 16.47 -4.06
C SER A 81 20.03 17.85 -3.63
N SER A 82 20.11 18.81 -4.57
CA SER A 82 20.69 20.13 -4.27
C SER A 82 19.76 20.98 -3.39
N VAL A 83 20.37 21.83 -2.55
CA VAL A 83 19.63 22.77 -1.70
C VAL A 83 18.79 23.73 -2.55
N TYR A 84 19.32 24.15 -3.69
CA TYR A 84 18.63 25.02 -4.64
C TYR A 84 17.33 24.41 -5.16
N GLU A 85 17.35 23.11 -5.57
CA GLU A 85 16.17 22.40 -6.06
C GLU A 85 15.12 22.23 -4.96
N LYS A 86 15.55 21.96 -3.73
CA LYS A 86 14.64 21.88 -2.57
C LYS A 86 13.92 23.20 -2.31
N ILE A 87 14.65 24.32 -2.36
CA ILE A 87 14.09 25.66 -2.18
C ILE A 87 13.13 25.99 -3.34
N THR A 88 13.55 25.77 -4.57
CA THR A 88 12.72 26.03 -5.77
C THR A 88 11.42 25.24 -5.71
N ARG A 89 11.49 23.95 -5.39
CA ARG A 89 10.31 23.11 -5.21
C ARG A 89 9.40 23.67 -4.11
N LYS A 90 9.95 24.09 -2.97
CA LYS A 90 9.15 24.63 -1.87
C LYS A 90 8.43 25.93 -2.25
N ILE A 91 9.08 26.79 -3.04
CA ILE A 91 8.45 28.01 -3.57
C ILE A 91 7.31 27.63 -4.55
N GLN A 92 7.54 26.64 -5.41
CA GLN A 92 6.50 26.15 -6.34
C GLN A 92 5.31 25.56 -5.58
N GLU A 93 5.55 24.73 -4.54
CA GLU A 93 4.49 24.18 -3.67
C GLU A 93 3.64 25.31 -3.07
N GLN A 94 4.28 26.33 -2.51
CA GLN A 94 3.58 27.46 -1.89
C GLN A 94 2.77 28.27 -2.90
N TYR A 95 3.37 28.61 -4.05
CA TYR A 95 2.68 29.35 -5.10
C TYR A 95 1.45 28.60 -5.63
N LEU A 96 1.62 27.31 -5.94
CA LEU A 96 0.53 26.49 -6.45
C LEU A 96 -0.55 26.24 -5.39
N ALA A 97 -0.19 26.14 -4.10
CA ALA A 97 -1.16 25.98 -3.02
C ALA A 97 -2.11 27.18 -2.92
N VAL A 98 -1.58 28.40 -3.02
CA VAL A 98 -2.40 29.62 -3.06
C VAL A 98 -3.32 29.64 -4.29
N GLN A 99 -2.80 29.23 -5.47
CA GLN A 99 -3.61 29.17 -6.69
C GLN A 99 -4.70 28.10 -6.63
N LEU A 100 -4.42 26.95 -5.99
CA LEU A 100 -5.37 25.87 -5.83
C LEU A 100 -6.56 26.29 -4.94
N GLU A 101 -6.27 26.93 -3.81
CA GLU A 101 -7.31 27.41 -2.87
C GLU A 101 -8.13 28.61 -3.40
N GLN A 102 -7.73 29.21 -4.52
CA GLN A 102 -8.61 30.13 -5.26
C GLN A 102 -9.64 29.43 -6.15
N LYS A 103 -9.45 28.13 -6.42
CA LYS A 103 -10.28 27.35 -7.35
C LYS A 103 -11.08 26.24 -6.67
N LEU A 104 -10.57 25.70 -5.58
CA LEU A 104 -11.20 24.62 -4.81
C LEU A 104 -11.44 25.10 -3.38
N ASP A 105 -12.55 24.69 -2.80
CA ASP A 105 -12.82 24.90 -1.38
C ASP A 105 -12.03 23.93 -0.49
N LYS A 106 -12.09 24.15 0.81
CA LYS A 106 -11.35 23.34 1.80
C LYS A 106 -11.81 21.89 1.83
N GLU A 107 -13.10 21.68 1.68
CA GLU A 107 -13.74 20.37 1.66
C GLU A 107 -13.25 19.55 0.45
N GLN A 108 -13.19 20.16 -0.73
CA GLN A 108 -12.67 19.50 -1.94
C GLN A 108 -11.19 19.16 -1.80
N ILE A 109 -10.39 20.07 -1.25
CA ILE A 109 -8.96 19.84 -1.02
C ILE A 109 -8.75 18.70 -0.03
N LEU A 110 -9.50 18.67 1.06
CA LEU A 110 -9.43 17.60 2.06
C LEU A 110 -9.89 16.26 1.48
N GLU A 111 -10.98 16.23 0.68
CA GLU A 111 -11.42 15.03 -0.03
C GLU A 111 -10.31 14.46 -0.90
N TYR A 112 -9.69 15.29 -1.74
CA TYR A 112 -8.59 14.85 -2.61
C TYR A 112 -7.37 14.40 -1.81
N TYR A 113 -7.04 15.09 -0.74
CA TYR A 113 -5.93 14.72 0.13
C TYR A 113 -6.14 13.34 0.75
N LEU A 114 -7.27 13.12 1.42
CA LEU A 114 -7.61 11.86 2.10
C LEU A 114 -7.68 10.67 1.12
N ASN A 115 -8.06 10.91 -0.12
CA ASN A 115 -8.05 9.88 -1.17
C ASN A 115 -6.67 9.59 -1.77
N THR A 116 -5.63 10.38 -1.46
CA THR A 116 -4.34 10.30 -2.14
C THR A 116 -3.13 10.10 -1.24
N ILE A 117 -3.30 10.24 0.08
CA ILE A 117 -2.21 10.01 1.03
C ILE A 117 -1.77 8.55 1.05
N ASN A 118 -0.48 8.34 1.21
CA ASN A 118 0.11 7.02 1.40
C ASN A 118 0.10 6.68 2.89
N LEU A 119 -0.58 5.61 3.26
CA LEU A 119 -0.70 5.15 4.65
C LEU A 119 0.05 3.82 4.90
N GLY A 120 1.04 3.50 4.07
CA GLY A 120 1.85 2.29 4.20
C GLY A 120 1.16 1.04 3.65
N GLN A 121 1.88 -0.08 3.58
CA GLN A 121 1.36 -1.37 3.09
C GLN A 121 0.65 -1.26 1.72
N ASN A 122 1.15 -0.37 0.84
CA ASN A 122 0.52 0.00 -0.44
C ASN A 122 -0.91 0.56 -0.32
N ALA A 123 -1.36 0.94 0.86
CA ALA A 123 -2.66 1.57 1.05
C ALA A 123 -2.59 3.06 0.67
N ILE A 124 -3.07 3.38 -0.53
CA ILE A 124 -3.23 4.76 -1.00
C ILE A 124 -4.67 5.19 -0.77
N GLY A 125 -4.84 6.28 -0.01
CA GLY A 125 -6.14 6.79 0.42
C GLY A 125 -6.72 6.07 1.64
N VAL A 126 -7.57 6.80 2.35
CA VAL A 126 -8.08 6.39 3.68
C VAL A 126 -8.99 5.16 3.63
N GLN A 127 -9.79 4.99 2.56
CA GLN A 127 -10.65 3.81 2.42
C GLN A 127 -9.82 2.52 2.30
N ASN A 128 -8.75 2.56 1.51
CA ASN A 128 -7.85 1.42 1.39
C ASN A 128 -7.12 1.11 2.69
N ALA A 129 -6.70 2.15 3.41
CA ALA A 129 -6.07 1.98 4.71
C ALA A 129 -7.04 1.36 5.73
N SER A 130 -8.30 1.82 5.76
CA SER A 130 -9.35 1.22 6.58
C SER A 130 -9.54 -0.27 6.28
N MET A 131 -9.67 -0.62 5.00
CA MET A 131 -9.75 -2.01 4.56
C MET A 131 -8.48 -2.81 4.87
N ARG A 132 -7.30 -2.20 4.72
CA ARG A 132 -6.02 -2.89 4.95
C ARG A 132 -5.80 -3.22 6.42
N TYR A 133 -6.03 -2.26 7.29
CA TYR A 133 -5.69 -2.37 8.71
C TYR A 133 -6.81 -2.93 9.57
N PHE A 134 -8.07 -2.65 9.23
CA PHE A 134 -9.22 -2.98 10.08
C PHE A 134 -10.24 -3.88 9.38
N ASN A 135 -10.14 -4.09 8.06
CA ASN A 135 -11.13 -4.79 7.24
C ASN A 135 -12.55 -4.22 7.38
N LYS A 136 -12.64 -2.88 7.43
CA LYS A 136 -13.87 -2.11 7.61
C LYS A 136 -14.04 -1.09 6.50
N ASP A 137 -15.30 -0.79 6.17
CA ASP A 137 -15.61 0.44 5.44
C ASP A 137 -15.19 1.66 6.26
N ILE A 138 -14.74 2.72 5.58
CA ILE A 138 -14.24 3.94 6.22
C ILE A 138 -15.27 4.56 7.17
N SER A 139 -16.54 4.49 6.83
CA SER A 139 -17.65 5.03 7.65
C SER A 139 -17.83 4.34 9.00
N GLN A 140 -17.16 3.20 9.21
CA GLN A 140 -17.27 2.38 10.43
C GLN A 140 -16.07 2.55 11.38
N LEU A 141 -15.14 3.44 11.08
CA LEU A 141 -13.97 3.66 11.93
C LEU A 141 -14.36 4.33 13.25
N SER A 142 -13.75 3.85 14.33
CA SER A 142 -13.78 4.52 15.63
C SER A 142 -12.74 5.65 15.70
N ILE A 143 -12.86 6.53 16.70
CA ILE A 143 -11.87 7.59 16.99
C ILE A 143 -10.47 7.01 17.14
N SER A 144 -10.34 5.90 17.86
CA SER A 144 -9.07 5.19 18.05
C SER A 144 -8.47 4.71 16.72
N GLU A 145 -9.28 4.14 15.85
CA GLU A 145 -8.85 3.65 14.53
C GLU A 145 -8.51 4.82 13.59
N ALA A 146 -9.27 5.90 13.63
CA ALA A 146 -8.97 7.14 12.92
C ALA A 146 -7.61 7.73 13.34
N ALA A 147 -7.33 7.75 14.65
CA ALA A 147 -6.04 8.21 15.18
C ALA A 147 -4.86 7.29 14.78
N VAL A 148 -5.06 5.97 14.64
CA VAL A 148 -4.05 5.06 14.08
C VAL A 148 -3.71 5.43 12.64
N LEU A 149 -4.72 5.68 11.79
CA LEU A 149 -4.48 6.07 10.40
C LEU A 149 -3.76 7.42 10.31
N ALA A 150 -4.21 8.41 11.08
CA ALA A 150 -3.57 9.72 11.11
C ALA A 150 -2.11 9.63 11.61
N GLY A 151 -1.84 8.80 12.62
CA GLY A 151 -0.50 8.56 13.14
C GLY A 151 0.44 7.86 12.15
N THR A 152 -0.10 7.14 11.17
CA THR A 152 0.71 6.45 10.14
C THR A 152 1.20 7.41 9.04
N GLN A 153 0.52 8.53 8.85
CA GLN A 153 0.68 9.39 7.67
C GLN A 153 2.07 10.03 7.57
N GLN A 154 2.69 10.46 8.67
CA GLN A 154 3.97 11.17 8.67
C GLN A 154 5.12 10.29 8.20
N ASN A 155 5.18 9.06 8.68
CA ASN A 155 6.20 8.09 8.28
C ASN A 155 5.58 6.69 8.11
N PRO A 156 4.94 6.42 6.96
CA PRO A 156 4.18 5.18 6.74
C PRO A 156 4.98 3.88 6.86
N THR A 157 6.31 3.97 6.90
CA THR A 157 7.20 2.83 7.10
C THR A 157 7.49 2.60 8.57
N ASP A 158 7.93 3.65 9.27
CA ASP A 158 8.38 3.54 10.67
C ASP A 158 7.20 3.58 11.67
N ASP A 159 6.11 4.28 11.29
CA ASP A 159 4.88 4.38 12.09
C ASP A 159 3.78 3.41 11.61
N ASN A 160 4.17 2.30 11.00
CA ASN A 160 3.23 1.33 10.46
C ASN A 160 2.57 0.49 11.57
N PRO A 161 1.24 0.43 11.67
CA PRO A 161 0.57 -0.26 12.78
C PRO A 161 0.70 -1.79 12.75
N ILE A 162 1.11 -2.39 11.62
CA ILE A 162 1.37 -3.83 11.52
C ILE A 162 2.80 -4.17 11.90
N THR A 163 3.77 -3.45 11.32
CA THR A 163 5.20 -3.79 11.47
C THR A 163 5.84 -3.12 12.69
N ASN A 164 5.34 -1.95 13.08
CA ASN A 164 5.86 -1.14 14.19
C ASN A 164 4.71 -0.59 15.06
N PRO A 165 3.91 -1.46 15.69
CA PRO A 165 2.73 -1.04 16.46
C PRO A 165 3.06 -0.13 17.63
N GLU A 166 4.24 -0.28 18.22
CA GLU A 166 4.72 0.56 19.33
C GLU A 166 4.94 2.01 18.87
N ASN A 167 5.65 2.22 17.76
CA ASN A 167 5.85 3.56 17.19
C ASN A 167 4.52 4.20 16.81
N ASN A 168 3.66 3.45 16.13
CA ASN A 168 2.32 3.95 15.78
C ASN A 168 1.51 4.30 17.02
N SER A 169 1.62 3.53 18.11
CA SER A 169 0.93 3.83 19.38
C SER A 169 1.35 5.17 19.96
N GLU A 170 2.64 5.52 19.88
CA GLU A 170 3.11 6.83 20.32
C GLU A 170 2.59 7.97 19.44
N GLN A 171 2.52 7.76 18.11
CA GLN A 171 1.92 8.74 17.20
C GLN A 171 0.40 8.87 17.43
N ARG A 172 -0.31 7.73 17.60
CA ARG A 172 -1.74 7.74 17.95
C ARG A 172 -2.04 8.58 19.18
N LYS A 173 -1.23 8.46 20.24
CA LYS A 173 -1.37 9.28 21.46
C LYS A 173 -1.23 10.77 21.15
N LYS A 174 -0.27 11.15 20.30
CA LYS A 174 -0.09 12.55 19.88
C LYS A 174 -1.30 13.05 19.08
N VAL A 175 -1.83 12.21 18.18
CA VAL A 175 -3.04 12.54 17.41
C VAL A 175 -4.22 12.78 18.34
N LEU A 176 -4.53 11.83 19.23
CA LEU A 176 -5.64 11.95 20.19
C LEU A 176 -5.48 13.19 21.06
N LYS A 177 -4.27 13.46 21.55
CA LYS A 177 -3.98 14.66 22.34
C LYS A 177 -4.21 15.95 21.53
N ALA A 178 -3.78 15.99 20.26
CA ALA A 178 -4.02 17.14 19.39
C ALA A 178 -5.53 17.34 19.13
N MET A 179 -6.29 16.26 18.95
CA MET A 179 -7.75 16.34 18.79
C MET A 179 -8.43 16.89 20.05
N LEU A 180 -8.00 16.44 21.24
CA LEU A 180 -8.50 16.97 22.53
C LEU A 180 -8.16 18.45 22.70
N ASP A 181 -6.89 18.84 22.50
CA ASP A 181 -6.42 20.22 22.69
C ASP A 181 -7.10 21.20 21.73
N GLN A 182 -7.54 20.72 20.57
CA GLN A 182 -8.30 21.50 19.59
C GLN A 182 -9.82 21.38 19.73
N ASN A 183 -10.31 20.70 20.78
CA ASN A 183 -11.73 20.47 21.09
C ASN A 183 -12.50 19.72 19.99
N TYR A 184 -11.84 18.83 19.25
CA TYR A 184 -12.49 17.92 18.29
C TYR A 184 -13.12 16.71 18.99
N ILE A 185 -12.58 16.29 20.15
CA ILE A 185 -13.11 15.21 20.96
C ILE A 185 -13.21 15.67 22.41
N SER A 186 -14.09 15.01 23.19
CA SER A 186 -14.20 15.22 24.64
C SER A 186 -13.08 14.50 25.41
N GLU A 187 -12.93 14.82 26.70
CA GLU A 187 -11.99 14.11 27.57
C GLU A 187 -12.39 12.64 27.77
N GLU A 188 -13.69 12.34 27.80
CA GLU A 188 -14.22 10.99 27.86
C GLU A 188 -13.86 10.20 26.59
N ASP A 189 -14.09 10.75 25.41
CA ASP A 189 -13.71 10.13 24.13
C ASP A 189 -12.20 9.90 24.03
N TYR A 190 -11.39 10.83 24.55
CA TYR A 190 -9.93 10.71 24.58
C TYR A 190 -9.47 9.53 25.44
N GLU A 191 -10.00 9.42 26.68
CA GLU A 191 -9.64 8.32 27.58
C GLU A 191 -10.12 6.97 27.04
N ASP A 192 -11.34 6.90 26.51
CA ASP A 192 -11.88 5.70 25.87
C ASP A 192 -11.03 5.28 24.68
N ALA A 193 -10.66 6.23 23.81
CA ALA A 193 -9.81 5.95 22.67
C ALA A 193 -8.39 5.52 23.08
N LEU A 194 -7.82 6.06 24.16
CA LEU A 194 -6.52 5.61 24.69
C LEU A 194 -6.57 4.19 25.22
N GLY A 195 -7.66 3.83 25.93
CA GLY A 195 -7.86 2.51 26.51
C GLY A 195 -8.18 1.42 25.49
N ASP A 196 -8.48 1.77 24.25
CA ASP A 196 -8.89 0.82 23.20
C ASP A 196 -7.74 -0.06 22.70
N ASP A 197 -7.97 -1.38 22.69
CA ASP A 197 -7.03 -2.39 22.20
C ASP A 197 -7.08 -2.52 20.66
N VAL A 198 -6.78 -1.41 19.98
CA VAL A 198 -6.83 -1.32 18.52
C VAL A 198 -5.78 -2.21 17.83
N TYR A 199 -4.60 -2.38 18.44
CA TYR A 199 -3.50 -3.10 17.80
C TYR A 199 -3.73 -4.62 17.74
N THR A 200 -4.41 -5.22 18.70
CA THR A 200 -4.85 -6.61 18.60
C THR A 200 -5.78 -6.82 17.41
N ARG A 201 -6.68 -5.85 17.13
CA ARG A 201 -7.54 -5.90 15.94
C ARG A 201 -6.75 -5.79 14.65
N VAL A 202 -5.77 -4.89 14.57
CA VAL A 202 -4.87 -4.73 13.42
C VAL A 202 -4.11 -6.03 13.15
N GLN A 203 -3.51 -6.65 14.17
CA GLN A 203 -2.76 -7.89 14.03
C GLN A 203 -3.65 -9.06 13.61
N THR A 204 -4.84 -9.16 14.19
CA THR A 204 -5.83 -10.19 13.81
C THR A 204 -6.25 -10.05 12.35
N THR A 205 -6.50 -8.82 11.88
CA THR A 205 -6.82 -8.54 10.49
C THR A 205 -5.66 -8.92 9.57
N ASN A 206 -4.43 -8.58 9.95
CA ASN A 206 -3.25 -8.90 9.16
C ASN A 206 -3.02 -10.41 9.06
N GLN A 207 -3.19 -11.17 10.13
CA GLN A 207 -3.07 -12.63 10.13
C GLN A 207 -4.13 -13.30 9.24
N LYS A 208 -5.38 -12.85 9.29
CA LYS A 208 -6.43 -13.34 8.39
C LYS A 208 -6.08 -13.08 6.93
N LYS A 209 -5.65 -11.87 6.59
CA LYS A 209 -5.28 -11.52 5.21
C LYS A 209 -4.02 -12.24 4.71
N SER A 210 -3.05 -12.53 5.57
CA SER A 210 -1.89 -13.34 5.17
C SER A 210 -2.25 -14.79 4.89
N ASN A 211 -3.23 -15.33 5.56
CA ASN A 211 -3.75 -16.67 5.29
C ASN A 211 -4.60 -16.71 4.01
N ASP A 212 -5.35 -15.64 3.72
CA ASP A 212 -6.18 -15.53 2.51
C ASP A 212 -5.35 -15.19 1.26
N SER A 213 -4.19 -14.54 1.41
CA SER A 213 -3.30 -14.17 0.30
C SER A 213 -2.39 -15.30 -0.22
N GLU A 214 -2.52 -16.52 0.33
CA GLU A 214 -1.94 -17.72 -0.29
C GLU A 214 -2.72 -18.18 -1.54
N SER A 215 -3.92 -17.66 -1.78
CA SER A 215 -4.64 -17.87 -3.03
C SER A 215 -4.35 -16.70 -3.99
N GLY A 216 -3.59 -16.95 -5.06
CA GLY A 216 -3.50 -16.03 -6.20
C GLY A 216 -4.91 -15.70 -6.76
N ASN A 217 -4.99 -14.74 -7.69
CA ASN A 217 -6.25 -14.48 -8.38
C ASN A 217 -6.82 -15.76 -8.99
N SER A 218 -8.13 -15.89 -9.03
CA SER A 218 -8.74 -16.97 -9.81
C SER A 218 -8.46 -16.74 -11.30
N TYR A 219 -8.41 -17.80 -12.10
CA TYR A 219 -8.28 -17.70 -13.56
C TYR A 219 -9.32 -16.77 -14.20
N TYR A 220 -10.52 -16.71 -13.63
CA TYR A 220 -11.56 -15.80 -14.07
C TYR A 220 -11.15 -14.33 -13.85
N VAL A 221 -10.61 -14.01 -12.69
CA VAL A 221 -10.13 -12.65 -12.37
C VAL A 221 -9.00 -12.23 -13.28
N ASP A 222 -8.04 -13.10 -13.53
CA ASP A 222 -6.93 -12.83 -14.44
C ASP A 222 -7.45 -12.58 -15.87
N ALA A 223 -8.35 -13.42 -16.36
CA ALA A 223 -8.97 -13.23 -17.69
C ALA A 223 -9.76 -11.89 -17.77
N VAL A 224 -10.44 -11.48 -16.72
CA VAL A 224 -11.13 -10.17 -16.67
C VAL A 224 -10.12 -9.03 -16.71
N ILE A 225 -9.03 -9.11 -15.96
CA ILE A 225 -7.96 -8.11 -15.93
C ILE A 225 -7.35 -7.96 -17.33
N ASP A 226 -6.97 -9.06 -17.96
CA ASP A 226 -6.38 -9.07 -19.31
C ASP A 226 -7.32 -8.47 -20.35
N ASN A 227 -8.60 -8.87 -20.34
CA ASN A 227 -9.59 -8.33 -21.26
C ASN A 227 -9.79 -6.82 -21.09
N VAL A 228 -9.88 -6.34 -19.84
CA VAL A 228 -10.06 -4.91 -19.57
C VAL A 228 -8.79 -4.14 -19.96
N PHE A 229 -7.60 -4.70 -19.71
CA PHE A 229 -6.34 -4.08 -20.11
C PHE A 229 -6.26 -3.87 -21.62
N GLU A 230 -6.59 -4.89 -22.40
CA GLU A 230 -6.64 -4.79 -23.87
C GLU A 230 -7.75 -3.84 -24.34
N ASP A 231 -8.92 -3.87 -23.74
CA ASP A 231 -10.02 -2.96 -24.09
C ASP A 231 -9.66 -1.48 -23.84
N LEU A 232 -8.93 -1.18 -22.77
CA LEU A 232 -8.43 0.17 -22.50
C LEU A 232 -7.47 0.65 -23.60
N LYS A 233 -6.61 -0.25 -24.09
CA LYS A 233 -5.66 0.06 -25.16
C LYS A 233 -6.34 0.17 -26.52
N GLU A 234 -7.12 -0.84 -26.89
CA GLU A 234 -7.67 -0.95 -28.24
C GLU A 234 -8.89 -0.04 -28.46
N LYS A 235 -9.78 0.07 -27.46
CA LYS A 235 -11.04 0.81 -27.61
C LYS A 235 -10.94 2.25 -27.15
N LEU A 236 -10.12 2.54 -26.13
CA LEU A 236 -9.94 3.89 -25.57
C LEU A 236 -8.62 4.56 -25.98
N GLY A 237 -7.74 3.85 -26.67
CA GLY A 237 -6.47 4.39 -27.16
C GLY A 237 -5.48 4.71 -26.04
N TYR A 238 -5.59 4.06 -24.88
CA TYR A 238 -4.65 4.24 -23.78
C TYR A 238 -3.28 3.65 -24.13
N THR A 239 -2.22 4.32 -23.72
CA THR A 239 -0.90 3.71 -23.68
C THR A 239 -0.88 2.59 -22.63
N GLU A 240 0.06 1.67 -22.74
CA GLU A 240 0.23 0.57 -21.79
C GLU A 240 0.31 1.07 -20.33
N THR A 241 1.09 2.15 -20.10
CA THR A 241 1.20 2.80 -18.79
C THR A 241 -0.13 3.39 -18.31
N GLN A 242 -0.91 4.00 -19.21
CA GLN A 242 -2.23 4.56 -18.87
C GLN A 242 -3.22 3.45 -18.54
N ALA A 243 -3.26 2.37 -19.32
CA ALA A 243 -4.11 1.21 -19.06
C ALA A 243 -3.76 0.55 -17.72
N TYR A 244 -2.46 0.38 -17.44
CA TYR A 244 -1.99 -0.13 -16.16
C TYR A 244 -2.40 0.77 -14.98
N ASN A 245 -2.22 2.08 -15.11
CA ASN A 245 -2.62 3.01 -14.07
C ASN A 245 -4.14 3.00 -13.84
N ALA A 246 -4.95 3.00 -14.91
CA ALA A 246 -6.40 2.91 -14.80
C ALA A 246 -6.83 1.65 -14.04
N LEU A 247 -6.26 0.48 -14.39
CA LEU A 247 -6.57 -0.80 -13.74
C LEU A 247 -6.17 -0.84 -12.27
N TYR A 248 -4.96 -0.36 -11.95
CA TYR A 248 -4.33 -0.65 -10.67
C TYR A 248 -4.16 0.55 -9.73
N ARG A 249 -4.39 1.79 -10.22
CA ARG A 249 -4.14 3.01 -9.44
C ARG A 249 -5.29 3.99 -9.41
N ASP A 250 -6.11 4.05 -10.47
CA ASP A 250 -7.08 5.11 -10.63
C ASP A 250 -8.48 4.71 -10.12
N GLY A 251 -8.60 3.53 -9.49
CA GLY A 251 -9.83 3.08 -8.84
C GLY A 251 -10.92 2.63 -9.83
N LEU A 252 -10.54 2.05 -10.98
CA LEU A 252 -11.48 1.51 -11.96
C LEU A 252 -12.39 0.46 -11.32
N ARG A 253 -13.70 0.61 -11.52
CA ARG A 253 -14.70 -0.38 -11.10
C ARG A 253 -15.10 -1.24 -12.29
N ILE A 254 -14.84 -2.54 -12.18
CA ILE A 254 -15.15 -3.51 -13.22
C ILE A 254 -16.36 -4.34 -12.77
N TYR A 255 -17.40 -4.34 -13.59
CA TYR A 255 -18.60 -5.16 -13.37
C TYR A 255 -18.55 -6.35 -14.31
N SER A 256 -18.71 -7.55 -13.77
CA SER A 256 -18.69 -8.79 -14.54
C SER A 256 -19.97 -9.59 -14.34
N CYS A 257 -20.22 -10.54 -15.23
CA CYS A 257 -21.37 -11.44 -15.16
C CYS A 257 -21.03 -12.77 -14.47
N GLN A 258 -20.00 -12.81 -13.58
CA GLN A 258 -19.68 -14.02 -12.85
C GLN A 258 -20.82 -14.40 -11.91
N ASP A 259 -21.25 -15.65 -12.00
CA ASP A 259 -22.16 -16.27 -11.05
C ASP A 259 -21.37 -16.93 -9.94
N GLU A 260 -21.51 -16.40 -8.72
CA GLU A 260 -20.70 -16.82 -7.56
C GLU A 260 -21.02 -18.26 -7.14
N GLU A 261 -22.27 -18.69 -7.31
CA GLU A 261 -22.67 -20.04 -6.92
C GLU A 261 -22.07 -21.08 -7.89
N LEU A 262 -22.16 -20.81 -9.21
CA LEU A 262 -21.54 -21.64 -10.23
C LEU A 262 -20.02 -21.70 -10.07
N GLN A 263 -19.37 -20.54 -9.82
CA GLN A 263 -17.92 -20.51 -9.59
C GLN A 263 -17.53 -21.35 -8.36
N SER A 264 -18.23 -21.21 -7.25
CA SER A 264 -17.99 -22.00 -6.05
C SER A 264 -18.13 -23.52 -6.29
N ILE A 265 -19.06 -23.93 -7.14
CA ILE A 265 -19.22 -25.34 -7.52
C ILE A 265 -18.01 -25.79 -8.37
N CYS A 266 -17.61 -24.99 -9.36
CA CYS A 266 -16.43 -25.28 -10.18
C CYS A 266 -15.16 -25.40 -9.33
N ASP A 267 -14.92 -24.46 -8.42
CA ASP A 267 -13.76 -24.45 -7.54
C ASP A 267 -13.72 -25.70 -6.63
N LYS A 268 -14.87 -26.10 -6.09
CA LYS A 268 -14.97 -27.33 -5.29
C LYS A 268 -14.70 -28.59 -6.09
N VAL A 269 -15.16 -28.65 -7.35
CA VAL A 269 -14.94 -29.82 -8.22
C VAL A 269 -13.49 -29.89 -8.65
N ILE A 270 -12.90 -28.76 -9.05
CA ILE A 270 -11.51 -28.69 -9.52
C ILE A 270 -10.54 -28.88 -8.36
N GLY A 271 -10.82 -28.32 -7.17
CA GLY A 271 -9.97 -28.45 -5.99
C GLY A 271 -10.06 -29.80 -5.26
N ASN A 272 -10.88 -30.72 -5.74
CA ASN A 272 -11.01 -32.03 -5.11
C ASN A 272 -10.13 -33.07 -5.78
N ASP A 273 -9.03 -33.47 -5.13
CA ASP A 273 -8.06 -34.46 -5.61
C ASP A 273 -8.70 -35.80 -6.01
N ALA A 274 -9.85 -36.14 -5.41
CA ALA A 274 -10.57 -37.37 -5.78
C ALA A 274 -11.15 -37.37 -7.19
N ASN A 275 -11.26 -36.20 -7.82
CA ASN A 275 -11.74 -36.07 -9.21
C ASN A 275 -10.62 -36.29 -10.26
N TYR A 276 -9.37 -36.44 -9.83
CA TYR A 276 -8.24 -36.65 -10.71
C TYR A 276 -7.75 -38.11 -10.67
N PRO A 277 -7.16 -38.62 -11.76
CA PRO A 277 -6.55 -39.95 -11.76
C PRO A 277 -5.48 -40.08 -10.66
N THR A 278 -5.47 -41.22 -9.97
CA THR A 278 -4.46 -41.50 -8.94
C THR A 278 -3.06 -41.55 -9.58
N GLY A 279 -2.10 -40.87 -8.93
CA GLY A 279 -0.72 -40.79 -9.42
C GLY A 279 -0.45 -39.68 -10.44
N THR A 280 -1.38 -38.73 -10.63
CA THR A 280 -1.10 -37.53 -11.43
C THR A 280 -0.02 -36.71 -10.70
N PRO A 281 1.14 -36.49 -11.29
CA PRO A 281 2.20 -35.70 -10.66
C PRO A 281 1.86 -34.21 -10.69
N SER A 282 2.24 -33.49 -9.65
CA SER A 282 2.14 -32.00 -9.61
C SER A 282 3.27 -31.37 -10.42
N TYR A 283 2.96 -30.41 -11.27
CA TYR A 283 3.94 -29.63 -12.01
C TYR A 283 4.36 -28.38 -11.21
N LEU A 284 5.67 -28.13 -11.14
CA LEU A 284 6.21 -26.96 -10.47
C LEU A 284 6.28 -25.78 -11.45
N THR A 285 5.56 -24.72 -11.16
CA THR A 285 5.82 -23.39 -11.73
C THR A 285 6.57 -22.55 -10.68
N TYR A 286 7.51 -21.75 -11.13
CA TYR A 286 8.36 -20.98 -10.24
C TYR A 286 8.74 -19.65 -10.89
N HIS A 287 8.63 -18.57 -10.10
CA HIS A 287 9.10 -17.25 -10.49
C HIS A 287 9.86 -16.60 -9.33
N LEU A 288 11.04 -16.07 -9.61
CA LEU A 288 11.89 -15.35 -8.66
C LEU A 288 12.43 -14.10 -9.32
N ALA A 289 12.10 -12.93 -8.78
CA ALA A 289 12.75 -11.67 -9.14
C ALA A 289 13.81 -11.31 -8.11
N VAL A 290 15.02 -11.00 -8.55
CA VAL A 290 16.16 -10.60 -7.71
C VAL A 290 16.64 -9.24 -8.17
N GLU A 291 16.63 -8.26 -7.26
CA GLU A 291 17.17 -6.93 -7.49
C GLU A 291 18.66 -6.90 -7.09
N GLY A 292 19.51 -6.54 -8.05
CA GLY A 292 20.93 -6.37 -7.84
C GLY A 292 21.27 -5.05 -7.12
N PRO A 293 22.55 -4.88 -6.68
CA PRO A 293 22.99 -3.65 -6.00
C PRO A 293 22.88 -2.38 -6.85
N ASP A 294 22.80 -2.52 -8.16
CA ASP A 294 22.67 -1.46 -9.17
C ASP A 294 21.21 -1.15 -9.54
N GLY A 295 20.24 -1.81 -8.87
CA GLY A 295 18.82 -1.68 -9.14
C GLY A 295 18.34 -2.51 -10.34
N THR A 296 19.20 -3.30 -10.97
CA THR A 296 18.79 -4.22 -12.04
C THR A 296 17.97 -5.37 -11.47
N VAL A 297 16.79 -5.62 -12.03
CA VAL A 297 15.96 -6.76 -11.66
C VAL A 297 16.21 -7.91 -12.64
N THR A 298 16.62 -9.07 -12.11
CA THR A 298 16.78 -10.32 -12.88
C THR A 298 15.66 -11.26 -12.48
N GLU A 299 14.93 -11.76 -13.46
CA GLU A 299 13.84 -12.71 -13.26
C GLU A 299 14.30 -14.13 -13.61
N TYR A 300 13.85 -15.08 -12.81
CA TYR A 300 14.14 -16.50 -12.95
C TYR A 300 12.84 -17.28 -12.89
N THR A 301 12.75 -18.31 -13.74
CA THR A 301 11.59 -19.19 -13.86
C THR A 301 11.92 -20.62 -13.43
N GLU A 302 10.93 -21.51 -13.49
CA GLU A 302 11.14 -22.96 -13.30
C GLU A 302 12.14 -23.55 -14.32
N LEU A 303 12.23 -22.96 -15.51
CA LEU A 303 13.21 -23.41 -16.51
C LEU A 303 14.64 -23.07 -16.11
N ASP A 304 14.86 -21.91 -15.50
CA ASP A 304 16.17 -21.51 -14.95
C ASP A 304 16.57 -22.42 -13.79
N LEU A 305 15.59 -22.75 -12.93
CA LEU A 305 15.77 -23.73 -11.86
C LEU A 305 16.19 -25.10 -12.44
N GLN A 306 15.49 -25.58 -13.47
CA GLN A 306 15.84 -26.83 -14.13
C GLN A 306 17.24 -26.78 -14.73
N GLN A 307 17.57 -25.71 -15.44
CA GLN A 307 18.89 -25.52 -16.06
C GLN A 307 20.03 -25.47 -15.02
N PHE A 308 19.81 -24.82 -13.87
CA PHE A 308 20.76 -24.79 -12.76
C PHE A 308 21.11 -26.20 -12.27
N TYR A 309 20.12 -27.09 -12.17
CA TYR A 309 20.39 -28.47 -11.75
C TYR A 309 21.08 -29.31 -12.83
N ILE A 310 20.69 -29.14 -14.11
CA ILE A 310 21.35 -29.78 -15.26
C ILE A 310 22.84 -29.39 -15.30
N GLN A 311 23.15 -28.10 -15.13
CA GLN A 311 24.54 -27.62 -15.09
C GLN A 311 25.33 -28.16 -13.88
N SER A 312 24.60 -28.46 -12.78
CA SER A 312 25.19 -29.12 -11.61
C SER A 312 25.35 -30.65 -11.76
N GLY A 313 25.14 -31.20 -12.95
CA GLY A 313 25.22 -32.62 -13.22
C GLY A 313 24.06 -33.47 -12.70
N LYS A 314 22.90 -32.84 -12.47
CA LYS A 314 21.67 -33.49 -12.00
C LYS A 314 20.55 -33.27 -12.99
N GLU A 315 20.08 -34.33 -13.56
CA GLU A 315 18.86 -34.31 -14.36
C GLU A 315 17.66 -34.25 -13.40
N ILE A 316 16.79 -33.25 -13.56
CA ILE A 316 15.57 -33.09 -12.75
C ILE A 316 14.37 -32.95 -13.66
N THR A 317 13.25 -33.42 -13.16
CA THR A 317 11.93 -33.14 -13.73
C THR A 317 11.24 -32.02 -12.92
N LEU A 318 10.38 -31.25 -13.58
CA LEU A 318 9.51 -30.27 -12.93
C LEU A 318 8.21 -30.89 -12.41
N TYR A 319 8.05 -32.22 -12.55
CA TYR A 319 6.95 -32.96 -11.98
C TYR A 319 7.37 -33.57 -10.64
N PHE A 320 6.55 -33.37 -9.61
CA PHE A 320 6.85 -33.78 -8.24
C PHE A 320 5.71 -34.57 -7.62
N ASP A 321 6.07 -35.65 -6.94
CA ASP A 321 5.16 -36.46 -6.12
C ASP A 321 5.01 -35.88 -4.69
N ASN A 322 5.88 -34.93 -4.33
CA ASN A 322 5.98 -34.44 -2.97
C ASN A 322 6.44 -32.97 -2.95
N GLU A 323 5.62 -32.10 -2.40
CA GLU A 323 5.87 -30.67 -2.26
C GLU A 323 7.15 -30.33 -1.49
N GLN A 324 7.54 -31.15 -0.50
CA GLN A 324 8.77 -30.91 0.27
C GLN A 324 10.03 -31.02 -0.57
N LYS A 325 10.05 -31.91 -1.57
CA LYS A 325 11.18 -32.03 -2.52
C LYS A 325 11.29 -30.76 -3.36
N ALA A 326 10.18 -30.24 -3.87
CA ALA A 326 10.13 -29.01 -4.62
C ALA A 326 10.62 -27.82 -3.78
N LYS A 327 10.12 -27.66 -2.56
CA LYS A 327 10.56 -26.62 -1.60
C LYS A 327 12.09 -26.68 -1.32
N HIS A 328 12.65 -27.86 -1.15
CA HIS A 328 14.09 -28.03 -0.93
C HIS A 328 14.91 -27.60 -2.15
N MET A 329 14.47 -27.94 -3.34
CA MET A 329 15.13 -27.57 -4.60
C MET A 329 15.08 -26.07 -4.83
N ILE A 330 13.91 -25.44 -4.64
CA ILE A 330 13.74 -24.00 -4.71
C ILE A 330 14.68 -23.28 -3.73
N ALA A 331 14.75 -23.73 -2.48
CA ALA A 331 15.59 -23.10 -1.46
C ALA A 331 17.09 -23.13 -1.85
N LYS A 332 17.55 -24.22 -2.44
CA LYS A 332 18.95 -24.34 -2.92
C LYS A 332 19.20 -23.45 -4.13
N PHE A 333 18.32 -23.43 -5.12
CA PHE A 333 18.40 -22.55 -6.28
C PHE A 333 18.41 -21.08 -5.87
N ARG A 334 17.44 -20.65 -5.08
CA ARG A 334 17.37 -19.28 -4.54
C ARG A 334 18.66 -18.84 -3.84
N LYS A 335 19.25 -19.73 -3.02
CA LYS A 335 20.53 -19.46 -2.36
C LYS A 335 21.68 -19.26 -3.34
N ALA A 336 21.69 -19.98 -4.46
CA ALA A 336 22.68 -19.86 -5.51
C ALA A 336 22.54 -18.54 -6.28
N MET A 337 21.32 -18.22 -6.75
CA MET A 337 21.03 -16.97 -7.47
C MET A 337 21.34 -15.71 -6.65
N ARG A 338 21.07 -15.75 -5.35
CA ARG A 338 21.47 -14.66 -4.42
C ARG A 338 22.97 -14.47 -4.32
N ARG A 339 23.76 -15.54 -4.41
CA ARG A 339 25.23 -15.45 -4.39
C ARG A 339 25.79 -14.93 -5.72
N GLU A 340 25.21 -15.34 -6.82
CA GLU A 340 25.62 -14.95 -8.17
C GLU A 340 25.39 -13.44 -8.38
N ASN A 341 24.26 -12.91 -7.91
CA ASN A 341 23.94 -11.48 -7.97
C ASN A 341 24.67 -10.63 -6.89
N LYS A 342 25.69 -11.16 -6.21
CA LYS A 342 26.55 -10.46 -5.22
C LYS A 342 25.79 -9.79 -4.07
N ILE A 343 24.63 -10.28 -3.70
CA ILE A 343 23.85 -9.75 -2.57
C ILE A 343 24.57 -10.18 -1.28
N GLY A 344 25.39 -9.29 -0.75
CA GLY A 344 26.15 -9.49 0.48
C GLY A 344 25.25 -9.50 1.73
N LYS A 345 25.70 -10.17 2.80
CA LYS A 345 25.01 -10.35 4.08
C LYS A 345 24.65 -9.04 4.85
N LYS A 346 24.94 -7.85 4.31
CA LYS A 346 24.92 -6.57 5.05
C LYS A 346 24.03 -5.46 4.45
N GLN A 347 23.20 -5.74 3.47
CA GLN A 347 22.19 -4.75 3.07
C GLN A 347 20.84 -5.13 3.69
N PRO A 348 20.08 -4.14 4.21
CA PRO A 348 18.74 -4.38 4.67
C PRO A 348 17.93 -4.97 3.51
N GLU A 349 17.01 -5.87 3.85
CA GLU A 349 16.24 -6.67 2.90
C GLU A 349 15.35 -5.80 2.02
N SER A 350 15.89 -5.31 0.91
CA SER A 350 15.13 -4.56 -0.13
C SER A 350 14.96 -5.39 -1.40
N TYR A 351 14.65 -6.66 -1.27
CA TYR A 351 14.27 -7.49 -2.40
C TYR A 351 12.85 -8.02 -2.21
N ARG A 352 12.03 -7.78 -3.22
CA ARG A 352 10.71 -8.41 -3.30
C ARG A 352 10.89 -9.80 -3.90
N VAL A 353 10.75 -10.81 -3.07
CA VAL A 353 10.56 -12.19 -3.53
C VAL A 353 9.05 -12.36 -3.69
N ILE A 354 8.59 -12.33 -4.93
CA ILE A 354 7.19 -12.66 -5.25
C ILE A 354 7.17 -14.16 -5.49
N PHE A 355 6.62 -14.91 -4.53
CA PHE A 355 6.43 -16.34 -4.68
C PHE A 355 5.05 -16.61 -5.28
N GLY A 356 5.01 -17.30 -6.41
CA GLY A 356 3.88 -18.07 -6.83
C GLY A 356 4.30 -19.52 -6.95
N ILE A 357 4.03 -20.35 -5.97
CA ILE A 357 4.03 -21.80 -6.17
C ILE A 357 2.61 -22.16 -6.54
N LEU A 358 2.31 -22.27 -7.81
CA LEU A 358 1.14 -22.97 -8.29
C LEU A 358 1.53 -24.41 -8.47
N ILE A 359 1.17 -25.28 -7.55
CA ILE A 359 1.14 -26.72 -7.78
C ILE A 359 -0.18 -26.96 -8.50
N GLY A 360 -0.15 -26.84 -9.82
CA GLY A 360 -1.28 -27.20 -10.66
C GLY A 360 -1.24 -28.69 -10.95
N THR A 361 -2.35 -29.36 -10.74
CA THR A 361 -2.59 -30.70 -11.26
C THR A 361 -3.04 -30.57 -12.71
N ILE A 362 -2.36 -31.22 -13.67
CA ILE A 362 -2.81 -31.32 -15.06
C ILE A 362 -3.77 -32.49 -15.18
#